data_905117c3d78890547d10cc59cbea8d40
#
_entry.id   905117c3d78890547d10cc59cbea8d40
#
_cell.length_a   1.000
_cell.length_b   1.000
_cell.length_c   1.000
_cell.angle_alpha   90.00
_cell.angle_beta   90.00
_cell.angle_gamma   90.00
#
_symmetry.space_group_name_H-M   'P 1'
#
loop_
_entity.id
_entity.type
_entity.pdbx_description
1 polymer ?
#
loop_
_entity_poly.entity_id
_entity_poly.type
_entity_poly.pdbx_seq_one_letter_code
_entity_poly.pdbx_strand_id
1 'polypeptide(L)'
;MHVVALPLVLIALVFLHLVALHEVGAGNPEGVDIEEHLDEDGVPLDSVPFFPYKVLNALVAIGVFMTVFSIIMFFFPEGGGYFIEMANFQEANPLVTPDHIAPVWYYAPFYTMLRAIPDPLGGLIVMAAAVAIFFIVPWLDRSKVASIRYKGIYSKIAITLFGVSFLTLGYLGTVGVTEIRKTMSVVCSIIYFAYFLLMPIY
;
A
#
# COMPACT_ATOMS: atom_id res chain seq x y z
N MET A 1 14.67 -14.04 -13.75
CA MET A 1 13.44 -13.95 -12.93
C MET A 1 12.90 -12.51 -12.90
N HIS A 2 13.56 -11.52 -12.30
CA HIS A 2 13.03 -10.16 -12.09
C HIS A 2 12.75 -9.35 -13.37
N VAL A 3 13.48 -9.58 -14.45
CA VAL A 3 13.36 -8.80 -15.69
C VAL A 3 12.31 -9.36 -16.66
N VAL A 4 12.02 -10.64 -16.59
CA VAL A 4 11.10 -11.30 -17.54
C VAL A 4 9.94 -12.00 -16.82
N ALA A 5 10.23 -12.96 -15.93
CA ALA A 5 9.18 -13.82 -15.36
C ALA A 5 8.21 -13.01 -14.46
N LEU A 6 8.73 -12.20 -13.53
CA LEU A 6 7.88 -11.40 -12.65
C LEU A 6 7.04 -10.34 -13.38
N PRO A 7 7.59 -9.56 -14.34
CA PRO A 7 6.77 -8.65 -15.16
C PRO A 7 5.66 -9.36 -15.93
N LEU A 8 5.92 -10.53 -16.52
CA LEU A 8 4.89 -11.29 -17.24
C LEU A 8 3.79 -11.79 -16.30
N VAL A 9 4.16 -12.30 -15.12
CA VAL A 9 3.19 -12.71 -14.10
C VAL A 9 2.36 -11.51 -13.63
N LEU A 10 2.99 -10.36 -13.42
CA LEU A 10 2.29 -9.14 -13.01
C LEU A 10 1.27 -8.69 -14.08
N ILE A 11 1.67 -8.69 -15.37
CA ILE A 11 0.76 -8.36 -16.48
C ILE A 11 -0.43 -9.32 -16.52
N ALA A 12 -0.18 -10.63 -16.37
CA ALA A 12 -1.24 -11.63 -16.34
C ALA A 12 -2.21 -11.40 -15.15
N LEU A 13 -1.68 -11.11 -13.96
CA LEU A 13 -2.50 -10.81 -12.78
C LEU A 13 -3.31 -9.53 -12.93
N VAL A 14 -2.73 -8.46 -13.51
CA VAL A 14 -3.46 -7.22 -13.82
C VAL A 14 -4.58 -7.49 -14.82
N PHE A 15 -4.32 -8.28 -15.87
CA PHE A 15 -5.35 -8.66 -16.83
C PHE A 15 -6.50 -9.41 -16.16
N LEU A 16 -6.21 -10.42 -15.34
CA LEU A 16 -7.23 -11.17 -14.60
C LEU A 16 -8.01 -10.27 -13.62
N HIS A 17 -7.33 -9.33 -12.98
CA HIS A 17 -7.98 -8.36 -12.09
C HIS A 17 -8.97 -7.45 -12.84
N LEU A 18 -8.60 -6.99 -14.05
CA LEU A 18 -9.49 -6.19 -14.88
C LEU A 18 -10.68 -7.00 -15.42
N VAL A 19 -10.47 -8.27 -15.76
CA VAL A 19 -11.58 -9.18 -16.14
C VAL A 19 -12.55 -9.34 -14.97
N ALA A 20 -12.05 -9.62 -13.77
CA ALA A 20 -12.88 -9.75 -12.57
C ALA A 20 -13.65 -8.46 -12.26
N LEU A 21 -12.99 -7.29 -12.40
CA LEU A 21 -13.66 -6.00 -12.23
C LEU A 21 -14.78 -5.78 -13.25
N HIS A 22 -14.57 -6.23 -14.48
CA HIS A 22 -15.58 -6.11 -15.55
C HIS A 22 -16.81 -7.01 -15.28
N GLU A 23 -16.59 -8.20 -14.73
CA GLU A 23 -17.67 -9.12 -14.35
C GLU A 23 -18.50 -8.62 -13.16
N VAL A 24 -17.85 -8.06 -12.15
CA VAL A 24 -18.50 -7.65 -10.88
C VAL A 24 -18.98 -6.20 -10.93
N GLY A 25 -18.40 -5.39 -11.81
CA GLY A 25 -18.63 -3.94 -11.87
C GLY A 25 -17.88 -3.15 -10.80
N ALA A 26 -17.93 -1.83 -10.91
CA ALA A 26 -17.32 -0.92 -9.95
C ALA A 26 -18.28 -0.66 -8.78
N GLY A 27 -17.81 -0.88 -7.54
CA GLY A 27 -18.57 -0.50 -6.36
C GLY A 27 -18.76 1.02 -6.24
N ASN A 28 -19.85 1.44 -5.60
CA ASN A 28 -20.08 2.82 -5.24
C ASN A 28 -19.84 3.05 -3.73
N PRO A 29 -19.72 4.31 -3.27
CA PRO A 29 -19.44 4.61 -1.86
C PRO A 29 -20.54 4.15 -0.88
N GLU A 30 -21.75 3.99 -1.35
CA GLU A 30 -22.91 3.63 -0.52
C GLU A 30 -23.11 2.11 -0.43
N GLY A 31 -22.41 1.35 -1.30
CA GLY A 31 -22.53 -0.11 -1.34
C GLY A 31 -23.82 -0.59 -1.99
N VAL A 32 -24.48 0.26 -2.77
CA VAL A 32 -25.70 -0.10 -3.52
C VAL A 32 -25.29 -0.97 -4.69
N ASP A 33 -25.99 -2.07 -4.93
CA ASP A 33 -25.82 -2.87 -6.10
C ASP A 33 -26.34 -2.10 -7.33
N ILE A 34 -25.43 -1.86 -8.28
CA ILE A 34 -25.75 -1.09 -9.49
C ILE A 34 -26.72 -1.83 -10.41
N GLU A 35 -26.82 -3.16 -10.31
CA GLU A 35 -27.69 -3.99 -11.11
C GLU A 35 -29.13 -4.04 -10.57
N GLU A 36 -29.33 -3.69 -9.30
CA GLU A 36 -30.66 -3.67 -8.68
C GLU A 36 -31.50 -2.44 -9.06
N HIS A 37 -30.86 -1.36 -9.55
CA HIS A 37 -31.50 -0.08 -9.83
C HIS A 37 -31.17 0.38 -11.26
N LEU A 38 -31.88 -0.18 -12.23
CA LEU A 38 -31.72 0.15 -13.65
C LEU A 38 -32.87 1.06 -14.13
N ASP A 39 -32.60 1.87 -15.16
CA ASP A 39 -33.62 2.58 -15.91
C ASP A 39 -34.31 1.65 -16.92
N GLU A 40 -35.25 2.22 -17.75
CA GLU A 40 -36.01 1.49 -18.76
C GLU A 40 -35.10 0.91 -19.87
N ASP A 41 -33.89 1.50 -20.07
CA ASP A 41 -32.91 1.07 -21.06
C ASP A 41 -31.87 0.10 -20.46
N GLY A 42 -32.00 -0.29 -19.19
CA GLY A 42 -31.10 -1.19 -18.51
C GLY A 42 -29.80 -0.51 -18.04
N VAL A 43 -29.76 0.81 -17.97
CA VAL A 43 -28.61 1.57 -17.48
C VAL A 43 -28.75 1.82 -15.98
N PRO A 44 -27.71 1.57 -15.17
CA PRO A 44 -27.76 1.84 -13.74
C PRO A 44 -28.07 3.31 -13.43
N LEU A 45 -29.07 3.56 -12.57
CA LEU A 45 -29.47 4.92 -12.17
C LEU A 45 -28.35 5.69 -11.44
N ASP A 46 -27.50 4.98 -10.69
CA ASP A 46 -26.32 5.54 -10.01
C ASP A 46 -25.06 5.38 -10.89
N SER A 47 -25.14 5.81 -12.13
CA SER A 47 -24.02 5.75 -13.06
C SER A 47 -23.73 7.12 -13.70
N VAL A 48 -22.52 7.29 -14.17
CA VAL A 48 -22.13 8.41 -15.00
C VAL A 48 -21.56 7.89 -16.32
N PRO A 49 -21.79 8.57 -17.45
CA PRO A 49 -21.23 8.16 -18.72
C PRO A 49 -19.72 8.00 -18.65
N PHE A 50 -19.20 6.91 -19.23
CA PHE A 50 -17.77 6.66 -19.29
C PHE A 50 -17.04 7.82 -20.00
N PHE A 51 -17.57 8.23 -21.16
CA PHE A 51 -17.09 9.40 -21.88
C PHE A 51 -18.12 10.52 -21.77
N PRO A 52 -17.70 11.79 -21.46
CA PRO A 52 -16.32 12.21 -21.23
C PRO A 52 -15.83 12.09 -19.77
N TYR A 53 -16.69 11.82 -18.80
CA TYR A 53 -16.38 12.00 -17.36
C TYR A 53 -15.25 11.10 -16.85
N LYS A 54 -15.36 9.79 -17.01
CA LYS A 54 -14.33 8.85 -16.53
C LYS A 54 -13.03 9.01 -17.31
N VAL A 55 -13.12 9.22 -18.62
CA VAL A 55 -11.96 9.44 -19.49
C VAL A 55 -11.21 10.71 -19.08
N LEU A 56 -11.90 11.84 -18.89
CA LEU A 56 -11.25 13.08 -18.48
C LEU A 56 -10.62 12.97 -17.08
N ASN A 57 -11.30 12.34 -16.12
CA ASN A 57 -10.74 12.10 -14.80
C ASN A 57 -9.46 11.24 -14.86
N ALA A 58 -9.47 10.18 -15.66
CA ALA A 58 -8.30 9.34 -15.86
C ALA A 58 -7.15 10.12 -16.52
N LEU A 59 -7.42 10.93 -17.55
CA LEU A 59 -6.41 11.75 -18.22
C LEU A 59 -5.80 12.80 -17.29
N VAL A 60 -6.60 13.43 -16.44
CA VAL A 60 -6.10 14.38 -15.43
C VAL A 60 -5.19 13.66 -14.44
N ALA A 61 -5.61 12.50 -13.92
CA ALA A 61 -4.82 11.71 -12.97
C ALA A 61 -3.48 11.25 -13.60
N ILE A 62 -3.52 10.75 -14.83
CA ILE A 62 -2.32 10.37 -15.59
C ILE A 62 -1.43 11.59 -15.83
N GLY A 63 -2.00 12.72 -16.22
CA GLY A 63 -1.26 13.96 -16.44
C GLY A 63 -0.51 14.44 -15.19
N VAL A 64 -1.17 14.44 -14.03
CA VAL A 64 -0.55 14.78 -12.74
C VAL A 64 0.56 13.80 -12.41
N PHE A 65 0.28 12.49 -12.51
CA PHE A 65 1.28 11.44 -12.25
C PHE A 65 2.50 11.61 -13.16
N MET A 66 2.30 11.74 -14.47
CA MET A 66 3.40 11.87 -15.44
C MET A 66 4.21 13.16 -15.22
N THR A 67 3.56 14.25 -14.79
CA THR A 67 4.26 15.48 -14.45
C THR A 67 5.19 15.29 -13.26
N VAL A 68 4.67 14.74 -12.15
CA VAL A 68 5.49 14.47 -10.95
C VAL A 68 6.60 13.46 -11.25
N PHE A 69 6.27 12.39 -11.96
CA PHE A 69 7.23 11.38 -12.38
C PHE A 69 8.36 11.98 -13.23
N SER A 70 8.02 12.81 -14.23
CA SER A 70 8.99 13.46 -15.10
C SER A 70 9.89 14.44 -14.33
N ILE A 71 9.32 15.21 -13.38
CA ILE A 71 10.11 16.08 -12.54
C ILE A 71 11.15 15.30 -11.73
N ILE A 72 10.74 14.20 -11.11
CA ILE A 72 11.67 13.35 -10.35
C ILE A 72 12.73 12.77 -11.28
N MET A 73 12.32 12.12 -12.37
CA MET A 73 13.24 11.40 -13.26
C MET A 73 14.26 12.30 -13.96
N PHE A 74 13.87 13.52 -14.35
CA PHE A 74 14.75 14.39 -15.14
C PHE A 74 15.50 15.41 -14.30
N PHE A 75 14.99 15.80 -13.14
CA PHE A 75 15.58 16.86 -12.33
C PHE A 75 16.11 16.42 -10.98
N PHE A 76 15.55 15.34 -10.39
CA PHE A 76 15.92 14.86 -9.06
C PHE A 76 16.01 13.32 -8.97
N PRO A 77 16.70 12.63 -9.91
CA PRO A 77 16.66 11.17 -9.98
C PRO A 77 17.20 10.48 -8.71
N GLU A 78 18.15 11.09 -8.04
CA GLU A 78 18.72 10.55 -6.79
C GLU A 78 17.94 10.97 -5.55
N GLY A 79 17.29 12.15 -5.61
CA GLY A 79 16.55 12.72 -4.48
C GLY A 79 17.36 12.85 -3.19
N GLY A 80 18.68 13.10 -3.30
CA GLY A 80 19.58 13.13 -2.14
C GLY A 80 19.78 11.75 -1.48
N GLY A 81 19.63 10.67 -2.23
CA GLY A 81 19.68 9.29 -1.74
C GLY A 81 18.31 8.72 -1.34
N TYR A 82 17.24 9.49 -1.50
CA TYR A 82 15.89 9.06 -1.13
C TYR A 82 15.26 8.11 -2.16
N PHE A 83 15.49 8.37 -3.44
CA PHE A 83 14.97 7.54 -4.53
C PHE A 83 15.95 6.46 -4.97
N ILE A 84 17.25 6.76 -4.95
CA ILE A 84 18.33 5.83 -5.29
C ILE A 84 19.32 5.79 -4.13
N GLU A 85 19.52 4.60 -3.57
CA GLU A 85 20.49 4.37 -2.49
C GLU A 85 21.92 4.61 -3.00
N MET A 86 22.65 5.50 -2.33
CA MET A 86 24.02 5.87 -2.72
C MET A 86 25.00 4.70 -2.67
N ALA A 87 24.74 3.70 -1.81
CA ALA A 87 25.54 2.49 -1.73
C ALA A 87 25.54 1.69 -3.06
N ASN A 88 24.53 1.86 -3.91
CA ASN A 88 24.47 1.19 -5.21
C ASN A 88 25.50 1.69 -6.22
N PHE A 89 26.11 2.85 -5.97
CA PHE A 89 27.20 3.40 -6.80
C PHE A 89 28.61 2.95 -6.34
N GLN A 90 28.68 2.19 -5.26
CA GLN A 90 29.93 1.65 -4.74
C GLN A 90 30.16 0.23 -5.27
N GLU A 91 31.41 -0.13 -5.54
CA GLU A 91 31.77 -1.49 -5.91
C GLU A 91 31.46 -2.46 -4.76
N ALA A 92 30.79 -3.56 -5.08
CA ALA A 92 30.42 -4.56 -4.08
C ALA A 92 31.65 -5.26 -3.51
N ASN A 93 31.82 -5.23 -2.19
CA ASN A 93 32.81 -6.00 -1.48
C ASN A 93 32.13 -7.08 -0.63
N PRO A 94 32.30 -8.37 -0.95
CA PRO A 94 31.64 -9.45 -0.23
C PRO A 94 32.10 -9.61 1.24
N LEU A 95 33.20 -8.97 1.61
CA LEU A 95 33.78 -9.05 2.95
C LEU A 95 33.40 -7.85 3.84
N VAL A 96 32.79 -6.82 3.26
CA VAL A 96 32.46 -5.58 3.99
C VAL A 96 31.02 -5.19 3.72
N THR A 97 30.19 -5.19 4.78
CA THR A 97 28.84 -4.65 4.69
C THR A 97 28.88 -3.14 4.92
N PRO A 98 28.21 -2.31 4.10
CA PRO A 98 28.12 -0.88 4.35
C PRO A 98 27.52 -0.56 5.73
N ASP A 99 27.99 0.49 6.38
CA ASP A 99 27.58 0.87 7.73
C ASP A 99 26.09 1.21 7.84
N HIS A 100 25.52 1.71 6.76
CA HIS A 100 24.09 2.03 6.68
C HIS A 100 23.46 1.38 5.46
N ILE A 101 22.52 0.49 5.68
CA ILE A 101 21.71 -0.14 4.64
C ILE A 101 20.26 0.18 4.95
N ALA A 102 19.59 0.90 4.05
CA ALA A 102 18.17 1.13 4.10
C ALA A 102 17.50 0.55 2.84
N PRO A 103 16.34 -0.09 2.94
CA PRO A 103 15.58 -0.49 1.77
C PRO A 103 14.98 0.73 1.10
N VAL A 104 14.54 0.58 -0.15
CA VAL A 104 13.74 1.61 -0.81
C VAL A 104 12.52 1.98 0.04
N TRP A 105 12.10 3.23 -0.01
CA TRP A 105 11.15 3.84 0.92
C TRP A 105 9.85 3.04 1.13
N TYR A 106 9.33 2.38 0.11
CA TYR A 106 8.08 1.59 0.22
C TYR A 106 8.25 0.25 0.96
N TYR A 107 9.48 -0.24 1.12
CA TYR A 107 9.78 -1.40 1.97
C TYR A 107 10.18 -1.01 3.40
N ALA A 108 10.51 0.25 3.63
CA ALA A 108 10.99 0.73 4.91
C ALA A 108 10.07 0.39 6.10
N PRO A 109 8.71 0.47 6.01
CA PRO A 109 7.85 0.06 7.11
C PRO A 109 8.02 -1.41 7.52
N PHE A 110 8.08 -2.30 6.54
CA PHE A 110 8.25 -3.74 6.77
C PHE A 110 9.64 -4.09 7.31
N TYR A 111 10.68 -3.42 6.81
CA TYR A 111 12.02 -3.53 7.32
C TYR A 111 12.14 -3.07 8.77
N THR A 112 11.39 -2.03 9.15
CA THR A 112 11.32 -1.57 10.54
C THR A 112 10.71 -2.63 11.44
N MET A 113 9.64 -3.28 11.01
CA MET A 113 9.01 -4.38 11.76
C MET A 113 9.98 -5.55 11.96
N LEU A 114 10.76 -5.91 10.93
CA LEU A 114 11.79 -6.92 11.03
C LEU A 114 12.84 -6.56 12.09
N ARG A 115 13.34 -5.31 12.08
CA ARG A 115 14.36 -4.85 13.03
C ARG A 115 13.85 -4.62 14.45
N ALA A 116 12.52 -4.45 14.63
CA ALA A 116 11.91 -4.23 15.93
C ALA A 116 12.02 -5.45 16.85
N ILE A 117 12.11 -6.65 16.28
CA ILE A 117 12.17 -7.91 17.00
C ILE A 117 13.65 -8.30 17.18
N PRO A 118 14.11 -8.61 18.41
CA PRO A 118 15.50 -8.98 18.65
C PRO A 118 15.93 -10.30 18.01
N ASP A 119 15.01 -11.27 17.94
CA ASP A 119 15.24 -12.56 17.30
C ASP A 119 15.11 -12.44 15.77
N PRO A 120 16.14 -12.81 14.98
CA PRO A 120 16.11 -12.69 13.53
C PRO A 120 14.97 -13.48 12.85
N LEU A 121 14.69 -14.69 13.35
CA LEU A 121 13.58 -15.51 12.83
C LEU A 121 12.23 -14.89 13.17
N GLY A 122 12.05 -14.43 14.40
CA GLY A 122 10.87 -13.70 14.84
C GLY A 122 10.62 -12.44 14.01
N GLY A 123 11.67 -11.67 13.73
CA GLY A 123 11.59 -10.49 12.86
C GLY A 123 11.16 -10.83 11.44
N LEU A 124 11.72 -11.89 10.86
CA LEU A 124 11.32 -12.38 9.54
C LEU A 124 9.84 -12.81 9.50
N ILE A 125 9.38 -13.52 10.53
CA ILE A 125 7.98 -13.95 10.65
C ILE A 125 7.05 -12.74 10.73
N VAL A 126 7.38 -11.74 11.54
CA VAL A 126 6.58 -10.51 11.69
C VAL A 126 6.52 -9.74 10.36
N MET A 127 7.64 -9.59 9.67
CA MET A 127 7.68 -8.94 8.35
C MET A 127 6.84 -9.70 7.32
N ALA A 128 6.98 -11.02 7.26
CA ALA A 128 6.19 -11.86 6.36
C ALA A 128 4.69 -11.80 6.69
N ALA A 129 4.32 -11.83 7.96
CA ALA A 129 2.94 -11.69 8.42
C ALA A 129 2.35 -10.33 8.06
N ALA A 130 3.15 -9.26 8.13
CA ALA A 130 2.70 -7.92 7.76
C ALA A 130 2.32 -7.81 6.27
N VAL A 131 2.98 -8.56 5.40
CA VAL A 131 2.58 -8.66 3.98
C VAL A 131 1.44 -9.65 3.79
N ALA A 132 1.51 -10.81 4.45
CA ALA A 132 0.51 -11.87 4.30
C ALA A 132 -0.88 -11.45 4.80
N ILE A 133 -0.98 -10.52 5.75
CA ILE A 133 -2.25 -10.08 6.31
C ILE A 133 -3.18 -9.50 5.23
N PHE A 134 -2.64 -8.90 4.16
CA PHE A 134 -3.46 -8.36 3.05
C PHE A 134 -4.27 -9.44 2.33
N PHE A 135 -3.80 -10.67 2.31
CA PHE A 135 -4.55 -11.77 1.68
C PHE A 135 -5.81 -12.14 2.46
N ILE A 136 -5.85 -11.87 3.77
CA ILE A 136 -6.99 -12.23 4.63
C ILE A 136 -7.93 -11.05 4.90
N VAL A 137 -7.61 -9.84 4.43
CA VAL A 137 -8.46 -8.63 4.59
C VAL A 137 -9.90 -8.85 4.13
N PRO A 138 -10.19 -9.51 2.99
CA PRO A 138 -11.57 -9.72 2.54
C PRO A 138 -12.44 -10.49 3.54
N TRP A 139 -11.86 -11.32 4.38
CA TRP A 139 -12.59 -12.07 5.44
C TRP A 139 -12.60 -11.32 6.78
N LEU A 140 -11.69 -10.37 6.98
CA LEU A 140 -11.63 -9.55 8.18
C LEU A 140 -12.60 -8.36 8.10
N ASP A 141 -12.72 -7.71 6.95
CA ASP A 141 -13.68 -6.60 6.77
C ASP A 141 -15.10 -7.16 6.61
N ARG A 142 -15.84 -7.15 7.71
CA ARG A 142 -17.24 -7.57 7.79
C ARG A 142 -18.21 -6.39 7.73
N SER A 143 -17.72 -5.21 7.44
CA SER A 143 -18.53 -4.00 7.34
C SER A 143 -19.51 -4.12 6.17
N LYS A 144 -20.78 -3.79 6.43
CA LYS A 144 -21.82 -3.71 5.38
C LYS A 144 -21.64 -2.46 4.51
N VAL A 145 -20.82 -1.52 4.95
CA VAL A 145 -20.58 -0.24 4.28
C VAL A 145 -19.21 -0.24 3.66
N ALA A 146 -19.13 -0.07 2.34
CA ALA A 146 -17.88 -0.11 1.59
C ALA A 146 -17.00 1.13 1.83
N SER A 147 -17.60 2.33 1.88
CA SER A 147 -16.84 3.58 2.01
C SER A 147 -16.58 3.98 3.45
N ILE A 148 -15.33 4.37 3.75
CA ILE A 148 -14.94 4.93 5.04
C ILE A 148 -15.74 6.19 5.42
N ARG A 149 -16.31 6.91 4.43
CA ARG A 149 -17.17 8.07 4.66
C ARG A 149 -18.35 7.73 5.56
N TYR A 150 -18.94 6.56 5.35
CA TYR A 150 -20.14 6.09 6.02
C TYR A 150 -19.87 5.11 7.16
N LYS A 151 -18.61 4.63 7.30
CA LYS A 151 -18.20 3.83 8.47
C LYS A 151 -18.21 4.68 9.75
N GLY A 152 -18.39 4.05 10.88
CA GLY A 152 -18.44 4.69 12.20
C GLY A 152 -17.13 5.40 12.60
N ILE A 153 -17.21 6.15 13.71
CA ILE A 153 -16.07 6.92 14.23
C ILE A 153 -14.88 6.01 14.59
N TYR A 154 -15.14 4.80 15.09
CA TYR A 154 -14.09 3.86 15.46
C TYR A 154 -13.26 3.41 14.23
N SER A 155 -13.91 3.14 13.10
CA SER A 155 -13.22 2.82 11.85
C SER A 155 -12.34 3.98 11.36
N LYS A 156 -12.82 5.22 11.52
CA LYS A 156 -12.05 6.43 11.14
C LYS A 156 -10.83 6.63 12.04
N ILE A 157 -10.97 6.41 13.34
CA ILE A 157 -9.86 6.45 14.29
C ILE A 157 -8.86 5.33 13.96
N ALA A 158 -9.34 4.11 13.74
CA ALA A 158 -8.49 2.96 13.45
C ALA A 158 -7.64 3.17 12.18
N ILE A 159 -8.24 3.64 11.09
CA ILE A 159 -7.48 3.92 9.84
C ILE A 159 -6.51 5.08 10.00
N THR A 160 -6.86 6.09 10.81
CA THR A 160 -5.95 7.21 11.10
C THR A 160 -4.73 6.73 11.88
N LEU A 161 -4.94 5.94 12.95
CA LEU A 161 -3.86 5.36 13.73
C LEU A 161 -2.99 4.42 12.88
N PHE A 162 -3.60 3.61 12.03
CA PHE A 162 -2.88 2.78 11.05
C PHE A 162 -2.00 3.63 10.13
N GLY A 163 -2.56 4.67 9.51
CA GLY A 163 -1.84 5.54 8.60
C GLY A 163 -0.65 6.23 9.28
N VAL A 164 -0.87 6.80 10.47
CA VAL A 164 0.20 7.44 11.25
C VAL A 164 1.28 6.43 11.64
N SER A 165 0.90 5.25 12.13
CA SER A 165 1.86 4.22 12.50
C SER A 165 2.65 3.69 11.31
N PHE A 166 2.01 3.50 10.15
CA PHE A 166 2.67 3.05 8.92
C PHE A 166 3.69 4.08 8.40
N LEU A 167 3.33 5.35 8.38
CA LEU A 167 4.26 6.43 8.01
C LEU A 167 5.43 6.55 8.99
N THR A 168 5.15 6.42 10.30
CA THR A 168 6.19 6.40 11.33
C THR A 168 7.15 5.23 11.16
N LEU A 169 6.63 4.03 10.89
CA LEU A 169 7.45 2.85 10.56
C LEU A 169 8.31 3.10 9.31
N GLY A 170 7.75 3.75 8.29
CA GLY A 170 8.50 4.14 7.09
C GLY A 170 9.70 5.03 7.44
N TYR A 171 9.48 6.08 8.22
CA TYR A 171 10.56 6.94 8.68
C TYR A 171 11.60 6.18 9.52
N LEU A 172 11.15 5.37 10.48
CA LEU A 172 12.05 4.60 11.35
C LEU A 172 12.90 3.58 10.58
N GLY A 173 12.45 3.14 9.39
CA GLY A 173 13.19 2.24 8.51
C GLY A 173 14.40 2.88 7.84
N THR A 174 14.39 4.20 7.67
CA THR A 174 15.45 4.95 7.00
C THR A 174 16.50 5.52 7.95
N VAL A 175 16.27 5.42 9.26
CA VAL A 175 17.19 5.97 10.28
C VAL A 175 17.83 4.88 11.13
N GLY A 176 18.95 5.22 11.76
CA GLY A 176 19.68 4.32 12.67
C GLY A 176 18.83 3.88 13.86
N VAL A 177 19.11 2.70 14.40
CA VAL A 177 18.39 2.14 15.55
C VAL A 177 18.88 2.78 16.85
N THR A 178 17.92 3.23 17.68
CA THR A 178 18.14 3.60 19.08
C THR A 178 17.08 2.90 19.94
N GLU A 179 17.28 2.79 21.24
CA GLU A 179 16.30 2.12 22.14
C GLU A 179 14.91 2.76 22.05
N ILE A 180 14.85 4.08 22.01
CA ILE A 180 13.57 4.81 21.86
C ILE A 180 12.90 4.46 20.51
N ARG A 181 13.66 4.49 19.41
CA ARG A 181 13.15 4.16 18.07
C ARG A 181 12.71 2.71 17.98
N LYS A 182 13.41 1.79 18.63
CA LYS A 182 13.03 0.38 18.71
C LYS A 182 11.70 0.21 19.44
N THR A 183 11.51 0.87 20.57
CA THR A 183 10.23 0.85 21.31
C THR A 183 9.09 1.43 20.45
N MET A 184 9.32 2.56 19.79
CA MET A 184 8.35 3.15 18.85
C MET A 184 8.01 2.18 17.71
N SER A 185 9.00 1.47 17.16
CA SER A 185 8.80 0.48 16.09
C SER A 185 7.89 -0.66 16.55
N VAL A 186 8.08 -1.16 17.77
CA VAL A 186 7.23 -2.21 18.36
C VAL A 186 5.80 -1.71 18.54
N VAL A 187 5.62 -0.52 19.13
CA VAL A 187 4.28 0.06 19.34
C VAL A 187 3.56 0.28 18.00
N CYS A 188 4.23 0.87 17.01
CA CYS A 188 3.64 1.09 15.69
C CYS A 188 3.32 -0.23 14.97
N SER A 189 4.15 -1.28 15.14
CA SER A 189 3.86 -2.61 14.60
C SER A 189 2.62 -3.23 15.24
N ILE A 190 2.45 -3.08 16.55
CA ILE A 190 1.24 -3.54 17.26
C ILE A 190 0.00 -2.80 16.72
N ILE A 191 0.06 -1.48 16.53
CA ILE A 191 -1.06 -0.70 15.96
C ILE A 191 -1.37 -1.16 14.53
N TYR A 192 -0.32 -1.42 13.72
CA TYR A 192 -0.47 -1.95 12.38
C TYR A 192 -1.28 -3.24 12.36
N PHE A 193 -0.89 -4.25 13.13
CA PHE A 193 -1.59 -5.54 13.20
C PHE A 193 -2.97 -5.41 13.86
N ALA A 194 -3.10 -4.59 14.90
CA ALA A 194 -4.37 -4.34 15.57
C ALA A 194 -5.42 -3.77 14.61
N TYR A 195 -5.03 -2.89 13.69
CA TYR A 195 -5.93 -2.37 12.67
C TYR A 195 -6.62 -3.49 11.89
N PHE A 196 -5.86 -4.47 11.39
CA PHE A 196 -6.43 -5.57 10.60
C PHE A 196 -7.18 -6.58 11.48
N LEU A 197 -6.57 -7.01 12.59
CA LEU A 197 -7.13 -8.07 13.43
C LEU A 197 -8.39 -7.64 14.17
N LEU A 198 -8.54 -6.35 14.48
CA LEU A 198 -9.74 -5.81 15.11
C LEU A 198 -10.79 -5.32 14.10
N MET A 199 -10.50 -5.38 12.80
CA MET A 199 -11.41 -4.95 11.73
C MET A 199 -12.80 -5.61 11.80
N PRO A 200 -12.98 -6.88 12.21
CA PRO A 200 -14.29 -7.50 12.37
C PRO A 200 -15.15 -6.87 13.47
N ILE A 201 -14.56 -6.04 14.36
CA ILE A 201 -15.22 -5.50 15.56
C ILE A 201 -15.74 -4.07 15.35
N TYR A 202 -15.11 -3.28 14.47
CA TYR A 202 -15.46 -1.87 14.25
C TYR A 202 -15.99 -1.54 12.85
#